data_2d2b24e88732053073134470dcceb229
#
_entry.id   2d2b24e88732053073134470dcceb229
#
_cell.length_a   1.000
_cell.length_b   1.000
_cell.length_c   1.000
_cell.angle_alpha   90.00
_cell.angle_beta   90.00
_cell.angle_gamma   90.00
#
_symmetry.space_group_name_H-M   'P 1'
#
loop_
_entity.id
_entity.type
_entity.pdbx_description
1 polymer ?
#
loop_
_entity_poly.entity_id
_entity_poly.type
_entity_poly.pdbx_seq_one_letter_code
_entity_poly.pdbx_strand_id
1 'polypeptide(L)'
;MKLHIAVLPGDGIGPEVVEQALNVTKAVCEKFGHSLEYQIAPVGACAIEETGLPYPDSTHELCMRSDAVLFGAIGSPQYDNNPNATVRPEQGLLAMRKKLGLFANIRPITTFPGLIHKSPLRSNIIDGADFMCIRELTGGLYFGRPQGRSEDGNIAYDTCIYSREEIVRIVQLAYEYAMKRRKKVTMVDKANILATSRLWREITQEIASEYPEVETEFLFVDNAAMRMIQCPKSFDVVVTENMFGDILTDEGSVITGSLGTLPSASIGLHTSVFEPIHG
;
A
#
# COMPACT_ATOMS: atom_id res chain seq x y z
N MET A 1 24.88 -10.05 6.56
CA MET A 1 24.32 -8.89 7.29
C MET A 1 23.66 -9.41 8.56
N LYS A 2 23.55 -8.59 9.59
CA LYS A 2 22.72 -8.85 10.77
C LYS A 2 21.43 -8.04 10.61
N LEU A 3 20.30 -8.70 10.63
CA LEU A 3 18.97 -8.10 10.39
C LEU A 3 18.17 -8.15 11.69
N HIS A 4 17.60 -7.00 12.07
CA HIS A 4 16.69 -6.87 13.21
C HIS A 4 15.30 -6.53 12.70
N ILE A 5 14.34 -7.42 12.88
CA ILE A 5 12.98 -7.27 12.32
C ILE A 5 11.95 -7.18 13.45
N ALA A 6 11.12 -6.14 13.40
CA ALA A 6 9.88 -6.12 14.19
C ALA A 6 8.85 -7.01 13.51
N VAL A 7 8.21 -7.87 14.28
CA VAL A 7 7.19 -8.80 13.78
C VAL A 7 5.86 -8.46 14.45
N LEU A 8 4.89 -8.06 13.65
CA LEU A 8 3.56 -7.65 14.07
C LEU A 8 2.53 -8.61 13.47
N PRO A 9 2.22 -9.75 14.10
CA PRO A 9 1.27 -10.71 13.53
C PRO A 9 -0.12 -10.11 13.34
N GLY A 10 -0.56 -9.27 14.29
CA GLY A 10 -1.89 -8.66 14.24
C GLY A 10 -3.01 -9.65 14.50
N ASP A 11 -4.08 -9.53 13.72
CA ASP A 11 -5.36 -10.19 13.94
C ASP A 11 -5.69 -11.26 12.87
N GLY A 12 -6.74 -12.04 13.11
CA GLY A 12 -7.33 -12.95 12.13
C GLY A 12 -6.33 -13.96 11.54
N ILE A 13 -6.13 -13.93 10.23
CA ILE A 13 -5.18 -14.79 9.50
C ILE A 13 -3.71 -14.36 9.67
N GLY A 14 -3.49 -13.14 10.20
CA GLY A 14 -2.16 -12.54 10.28
C GLY A 14 -1.10 -13.41 10.96
N PRO A 15 -1.36 -14.03 12.14
CA PRO A 15 -0.41 -14.92 12.80
C PRO A 15 0.04 -16.11 11.92
N GLU A 16 -0.89 -16.75 11.19
CA GLU A 16 -0.58 -17.88 10.30
C GLU A 16 0.31 -17.44 9.12
N VAL A 17 -0.03 -16.32 8.50
CA VAL A 17 0.74 -15.78 7.36
C VAL A 17 2.13 -15.36 7.80
N VAL A 18 2.25 -14.68 8.94
CA VAL A 18 3.53 -14.21 9.49
C VAL A 18 4.44 -15.39 9.87
N GLU A 19 3.88 -16.46 10.43
CA GLU A 19 4.67 -17.68 10.73
C GLU A 19 5.33 -18.22 9.46
N GLN A 20 4.59 -18.35 8.37
CA GLN A 20 5.14 -18.85 7.11
C GLN A 20 6.15 -17.87 6.48
N ALA A 21 5.89 -16.56 6.55
CA ALA A 21 6.82 -15.55 6.09
C ALA A 21 8.14 -15.59 6.89
N LEU A 22 8.09 -15.79 8.20
CA LEU A 22 9.27 -15.98 9.05
C LEU A 22 10.06 -17.23 8.68
N ASN A 23 9.38 -18.34 8.39
CA ASN A 23 10.03 -19.59 7.98
C ASN A 23 10.81 -19.39 6.66
N VAL A 24 10.20 -18.70 5.68
CA VAL A 24 10.87 -18.35 4.42
C VAL A 24 12.05 -17.41 4.67
N THR A 25 11.85 -16.37 5.50
CA THR A 25 12.91 -15.39 5.82
C THR A 25 14.11 -16.06 6.48
N LYS A 26 13.88 -16.97 7.43
CA LYS A 26 14.94 -17.76 8.07
C LYS A 26 15.72 -18.58 7.06
N ALA A 27 15.03 -19.32 6.17
CA ALA A 27 15.65 -20.13 5.16
C ALA A 27 16.50 -19.29 4.17
N VAL A 28 16.02 -18.11 3.79
CA VAL A 28 16.76 -17.16 2.95
C VAL A 28 18.00 -16.64 3.67
N CYS A 29 17.86 -16.21 4.93
CA CYS A 29 18.99 -15.74 5.72
C CYS A 29 20.07 -16.81 5.87
N GLU A 30 19.68 -18.04 6.16
CA GLU A 30 20.58 -19.18 6.27
C GLU A 30 21.32 -19.45 4.95
N LYS A 31 20.58 -19.50 3.84
CA LYS A 31 21.12 -19.73 2.50
C LYS A 31 22.16 -18.68 2.07
N PHE A 32 21.94 -17.42 2.44
CA PHE A 32 22.81 -16.31 2.02
C PHE A 32 23.79 -15.84 3.12
N GLY A 33 23.91 -16.55 4.24
CA GLY A 33 24.83 -16.22 5.31
C GLY A 33 24.48 -14.94 6.06
N HIS A 34 23.20 -14.67 6.25
CA HIS A 34 22.70 -13.56 7.07
C HIS A 34 22.25 -14.08 8.44
N SER A 35 22.33 -13.24 9.48
CA SER A 35 21.73 -13.54 10.78
C SER A 35 20.43 -12.75 10.93
N LEU A 36 19.38 -13.42 11.42
CA LEU A 36 18.08 -12.85 11.66
C LEU A 36 17.80 -12.81 13.17
N GLU A 37 17.58 -11.62 13.70
CA GLU A 37 17.00 -11.41 15.02
C GLU A 37 15.62 -10.75 14.85
N TYR A 38 14.62 -11.21 15.59
CA TYR A 38 13.29 -10.60 15.51
C TYR A 38 12.63 -10.55 16.88
N GLN A 39 11.76 -9.58 17.04
CA GLN A 39 10.93 -9.41 18.21
C GLN A 39 9.48 -9.23 17.81
N ILE A 40 8.58 -9.94 18.53
CA ILE A 40 7.12 -9.87 18.27
C ILE A 40 6.52 -8.78 19.15
N ALA A 41 5.57 -8.01 18.61
CA ALA A 41 4.78 -7.04 19.35
C ALA A 41 3.33 -7.00 18.86
N PRO A 42 2.36 -6.65 19.74
CA PRO A 42 0.95 -6.61 19.39
C PRO A 42 0.58 -5.36 18.58
N VAL A 43 -0.40 -5.51 17.67
CA VAL A 43 -1.01 -4.44 16.91
C VAL A 43 -2.44 -4.86 16.51
N GLY A 44 -3.37 -3.93 16.41
CA GLY A 44 -4.76 -4.21 16.03
C GLY A 44 -5.64 -4.61 17.21
N ALA A 45 -6.55 -5.56 17.01
CA ALA A 45 -7.50 -6.01 18.02
C ALA A 45 -6.79 -6.66 19.21
N CYS A 46 -5.80 -7.51 18.98
CA CYS A 46 -5.04 -8.13 20.06
C CYS A 46 -4.33 -7.07 20.94
N ALA A 47 -3.85 -5.98 20.36
CA ALA A 47 -3.25 -4.89 21.11
C ALA A 47 -4.29 -4.11 21.92
N ILE A 48 -5.49 -3.91 21.39
CA ILE A 48 -6.61 -3.26 22.13
C ILE A 48 -6.97 -4.11 23.35
N GLU A 49 -7.04 -5.43 23.20
CA GLU A 49 -7.36 -6.36 24.30
C GLU A 49 -6.30 -6.32 25.41
N GLU A 50 -5.02 -6.22 25.04
CA GLU A 50 -3.91 -6.21 26.00
C GLU A 50 -3.69 -4.85 26.67
N THR A 51 -3.82 -3.74 25.91
CA THR A 51 -3.35 -2.42 26.33
C THR A 51 -4.39 -1.31 26.23
N GLY A 52 -5.53 -1.57 25.62
CA GLY A 52 -6.54 -0.55 25.29
C GLY A 52 -6.22 0.29 24.06
N LEU A 53 -5.06 0.08 23.42
CA LEU A 53 -4.58 0.86 22.27
C LEU A 53 -4.34 -0.03 21.06
N PRO A 54 -4.78 0.34 19.84
CA PRO A 54 -4.59 -0.47 18.63
C PRO A 54 -3.14 -0.44 18.11
N TYR A 55 -2.33 0.50 18.55
CA TYR A 55 -0.90 0.64 18.24
C TYR A 55 -0.16 1.22 19.44
N PRO A 56 0.30 0.40 20.38
CA PRO A 56 1.00 0.84 21.59
C PRO A 56 2.33 1.53 21.28
N ASP A 57 2.77 2.43 22.16
CA ASP A 57 4.05 3.14 21.98
C ASP A 57 5.25 2.17 22.06
N SER A 58 5.16 1.11 22.86
CA SER A 58 6.19 0.06 22.88
C SER A 58 6.36 -0.67 21.54
N THR A 59 5.25 -0.91 20.83
CA THR A 59 5.28 -1.46 19.46
C THR A 59 5.90 -0.45 18.49
N HIS A 60 5.57 0.83 18.61
CA HIS A 60 6.16 1.89 17.80
C HIS A 60 7.67 1.97 18.00
N GLU A 61 8.14 1.99 19.23
CA GLU A 61 9.57 2.02 19.57
C GLU A 61 10.33 0.81 19.00
N LEU A 62 9.70 -0.38 19.05
CA LEU A 62 10.27 -1.57 18.41
C LEU A 62 10.42 -1.39 16.90
N CYS A 63 9.38 -0.90 16.22
CA CYS A 63 9.43 -0.65 14.78
C CYS A 63 10.52 0.35 14.40
N MET A 64 10.67 1.44 15.16
CA MET A 64 11.65 2.50 14.89
C MET A 64 13.10 2.05 15.03
N ARG A 65 13.39 1.06 15.89
CA ARG A 65 14.74 0.50 16.07
C ARG A 65 15.07 -0.72 15.21
N SER A 66 14.10 -1.16 14.40
CA SER A 66 14.22 -2.33 13.53
C SER A 66 14.56 -1.93 12.09
N ASP A 67 15.31 -2.77 11.40
CA ASP A 67 15.66 -2.58 9.98
C ASP A 67 14.44 -2.67 9.06
N ALA A 68 13.45 -3.49 9.45
CA ALA A 68 12.19 -3.66 8.75
C ALA A 68 11.09 -4.15 9.70
N VAL A 69 9.84 -3.99 9.27
CA VAL A 69 8.67 -4.52 9.96
C VAL A 69 8.03 -5.59 9.09
N LEU A 70 7.85 -6.78 9.63
CA LEU A 70 7.01 -7.83 9.03
C LEU A 70 5.64 -7.77 9.71
N PHE A 71 4.62 -7.46 8.95
CA PHE A 71 3.27 -7.25 9.42
C PHE A 71 2.32 -8.28 8.82
N GLY A 72 1.36 -8.75 9.60
CA GLY A 72 0.34 -9.69 9.16
C GLY A 72 -0.92 -8.99 8.68
N ALA A 73 -1.93 -8.92 9.54
CA ALA A 73 -3.22 -8.35 9.20
C ALA A 73 -3.84 -7.62 10.40
N ILE A 74 -4.77 -6.71 10.13
CA ILE A 74 -5.58 -6.02 11.14
C ILE A 74 -7.05 -6.17 10.79
N GLY A 75 -7.85 -6.39 11.81
CA GLY A 75 -9.31 -6.43 11.72
C GLY A 75 -9.89 -7.56 12.55
N SER A 76 -11.05 -7.29 13.15
CA SER A 76 -11.78 -8.29 13.91
C SER A 76 -13.28 -8.06 13.81
N PRO A 77 -14.08 -9.09 13.46
CA PRO A 77 -15.53 -8.99 13.32
C PRO A 77 -16.24 -8.42 14.57
N GLN A 78 -15.63 -8.55 15.75
CA GLN A 78 -16.22 -8.00 16.97
C GLN A 78 -16.23 -6.47 16.99
N TYR A 79 -15.32 -5.82 16.28
CA TYR A 79 -15.26 -4.36 16.15
C TYR A 79 -16.09 -3.87 14.94
N ASP A 80 -16.11 -4.62 13.85
CA ASP A 80 -16.85 -4.27 12.61
C ASP A 80 -18.35 -4.16 12.86
N ASN A 81 -18.90 -5.11 13.63
CA ASN A 81 -20.31 -5.19 13.93
C ASN A 81 -20.74 -4.33 15.14
N ASN A 82 -19.83 -3.58 15.75
CA ASN A 82 -20.12 -2.74 16.89
C ASN A 82 -20.13 -1.24 16.50
N PRO A 83 -21.32 -0.63 16.26
CA PRO A 83 -21.41 0.79 15.90
C PRO A 83 -20.98 1.73 17.04
N ASN A 84 -20.92 1.23 18.29
CA ASN A 84 -20.51 1.99 19.46
C ASN A 84 -19.03 1.83 19.82
N ALA A 85 -18.26 1.08 19.01
CA ALA A 85 -16.83 0.94 19.24
C ALA A 85 -16.12 2.29 19.12
N THR A 86 -15.55 2.77 20.23
CA THR A 86 -14.80 4.03 20.30
C THR A 86 -13.38 3.89 19.78
N VAL A 87 -12.85 2.67 19.83
CA VAL A 87 -11.52 2.31 19.31
C VAL A 87 -11.68 1.14 18.34
N ARG A 88 -10.98 1.22 17.19
CA ARG A 88 -11.02 0.20 16.14
C ARG A 88 -9.61 -0.26 15.77
N PRO A 89 -9.42 -1.53 15.41
CA PRO A 89 -8.12 -2.06 14.97
C PRO A 89 -7.48 -1.27 13.84
N GLU A 90 -8.27 -0.83 12.85
CA GLU A 90 -7.82 -0.08 11.66
C GLU A 90 -7.17 1.26 12.03
N GLN A 91 -7.56 1.86 13.15
CA GLN A 91 -6.89 3.07 13.68
C GLN A 91 -5.42 2.78 14.01
N GLY A 92 -5.09 1.54 14.38
CA GLY A 92 -3.70 1.10 14.60
C GLY A 92 -2.87 1.14 13.32
N LEU A 93 -3.43 0.68 12.20
CA LEU A 93 -2.77 0.73 10.89
C LEU A 93 -2.52 2.18 10.44
N LEU A 94 -3.52 3.04 10.56
CA LEU A 94 -3.39 4.46 10.21
C LEU A 94 -2.37 5.18 11.11
N ALA A 95 -2.39 4.88 12.41
CA ALA A 95 -1.42 5.43 13.37
C ALA A 95 0.00 4.94 13.05
N MET A 96 0.19 3.66 12.74
CA MET A 96 1.47 3.09 12.34
C MET A 96 2.00 3.77 11.08
N ARG A 97 1.20 3.87 10.03
CA ARG A 97 1.57 4.55 8.77
C ARG A 97 2.03 5.99 9.02
N LYS A 98 1.27 6.73 9.81
CA LYS A 98 1.58 8.13 10.14
C LYS A 98 2.83 8.27 11.00
N LYS A 99 2.93 7.51 12.12
CA LYS A 99 4.04 7.61 13.08
C LYS A 99 5.37 7.13 12.46
N LEU A 100 5.36 6.13 11.58
CA LEU A 100 6.54 5.65 10.87
C LEU A 100 6.86 6.45 9.60
N GLY A 101 6.00 7.40 9.22
CA GLY A 101 6.19 8.19 7.99
C GLY A 101 6.14 7.36 6.73
N LEU A 102 5.29 6.34 6.69
CA LEU A 102 5.12 5.44 5.53
C LEU A 102 4.32 6.17 4.46
N PHE A 103 4.99 6.74 3.48
CA PHE A 103 4.35 7.62 2.51
C PHE A 103 3.98 6.92 1.19
N ALA A 104 4.62 5.81 0.86
CA ALA A 104 4.41 5.09 -0.38
C ALA A 104 4.08 3.62 -0.14
N ASN A 105 2.99 3.14 -0.72
CA ASN A 105 2.67 1.73 -0.76
C ASN A 105 2.97 1.17 -2.15
N ILE A 106 3.83 0.17 -2.19
CA ILE A 106 4.29 -0.48 -3.42
C ILE A 106 3.62 -1.83 -3.54
N ARG A 107 2.87 -2.02 -4.61
CA ARG A 107 2.11 -3.24 -4.89
C ARG A 107 2.46 -3.76 -6.30
N PRO A 108 3.36 -4.75 -6.42
CA PRO A 108 3.61 -5.42 -7.68
C PRO A 108 2.40 -6.25 -8.10
N ILE A 109 2.00 -6.15 -9.36
CA ILE A 109 0.93 -6.93 -9.97
C ILE A 109 1.57 -7.73 -11.09
N THR A 110 1.83 -9.00 -10.81
CA THR A 110 2.56 -9.91 -11.72
C THR A 110 1.78 -11.20 -11.87
N THR A 111 1.56 -11.64 -13.10
CA THR A 111 0.94 -12.93 -13.38
C THR A 111 1.96 -14.05 -13.37
N PHE A 112 1.60 -15.16 -12.74
CA PHE A 112 2.43 -16.37 -12.71
C PHE A 112 1.85 -17.40 -13.66
N PRO A 113 2.65 -17.98 -14.59
CA PRO A 113 2.15 -18.96 -15.59
C PRO A 113 1.31 -20.08 -14.97
N GLY A 114 1.71 -20.58 -13.80
CA GLY A 114 0.97 -21.64 -13.08
C GLY A 114 -0.38 -21.22 -12.51
N LEU A 115 -0.66 -19.90 -12.38
CA LEU A 115 -1.88 -19.35 -11.80
C LEU A 115 -2.81 -18.64 -12.78
N ILE A 116 -2.41 -18.47 -14.05
CA ILE A 116 -3.21 -17.77 -15.08
C ILE A 116 -4.63 -18.34 -15.18
N HIS A 117 -4.79 -19.65 -15.04
CA HIS A 117 -6.09 -20.32 -15.09
C HIS A 117 -7.03 -19.97 -13.92
N LYS A 118 -6.52 -19.33 -12.86
CA LYS A 118 -7.33 -18.87 -11.71
C LYS A 118 -7.95 -17.51 -11.94
N SER A 119 -7.40 -16.71 -12.85
CA SER A 119 -7.99 -15.41 -13.19
C SER A 119 -9.29 -15.58 -13.95
N PRO A 120 -10.30 -14.74 -13.71
CA PRO A 120 -11.53 -14.70 -14.51
C PRO A 120 -11.29 -14.07 -15.90
N LEU A 121 -10.13 -13.48 -16.13
CA LEU A 121 -9.79 -12.85 -17.39
C LEU A 121 -9.20 -13.84 -18.39
N ARG A 122 -9.30 -13.50 -19.67
CA ARG A 122 -8.73 -14.34 -20.74
C ARG A 122 -7.20 -14.38 -20.63
N SER A 123 -6.65 -15.58 -20.73
CA SER A 123 -5.19 -15.80 -20.59
C SER A 123 -4.36 -14.94 -21.55
N ASN A 124 -4.78 -14.76 -22.81
CA ASN A 124 -4.05 -13.93 -23.77
C ASN A 124 -3.99 -12.43 -23.41
N ILE A 125 -4.89 -11.95 -22.56
CA ILE A 125 -4.89 -10.57 -22.07
C ILE A 125 -3.87 -10.43 -20.93
N ILE A 126 -3.87 -11.37 -19.99
CA ILE A 126 -3.13 -11.26 -18.72
C ILE A 126 -1.76 -11.92 -18.72
N ASP A 127 -1.51 -12.88 -19.62
CA ASP A 127 -0.24 -13.60 -19.67
C ASP A 127 0.93 -12.64 -19.91
N GLY A 128 1.90 -12.64 -18.99
CA GLY A 128 3.03 -11.73 -18.99
C GLY A 128 2.69 -10.30 -18.50
N ALA A 129 1.54 -10.09 -17.83
CA ALA A 129 1.30 -8.84 -17.12
C ALA A 129 2.26 -8.72 -15.93
N ASP A 130 3.00 -7.63 -15.91
CA ASP A 130 3.96 -7.28 -14.87
C ASP A 130 4.06 -5.76 -14.76
N PHE A 131 3.40 -5.17 -13.77
CA PHE A 131 3.48 -3.76 -13.48
C PHE A 131 3.46 -3.50 -11.98
N MET A 132 3.89 -2.33 -11.59
CA MET A 132 3.96 -1.91 -10.20
C MET A 132 3.00 -0.75 -9.96
N CYS A 133 2.18 -0.85 -8.93
CA CYS A 133 1.35 0.26 -8.47
C CYS A 133 2.01 0.92 -7.26
N ILE A 134 2.20 2.23 -7.32
CA ILE A 134 2.75 3.06 -6.24
C ILE A 134 1.64 4.00 -5.78
N ARG A 135 1.10 3.70 -4.60
CA ARG A 135 -0.01 4.40 -3.96
C ARG A 135 0.53 5.33 -2.88
N GLU A 136 0.12 6.59 -2.88
CA GLU A 136 0.37 7.50 -1.76
C GLU A 136 -0.42 7.04 -0.52
N LEU A 137 0.16 7.14 0.68
CA LEU A 137 -0.43 6.57 1.90
C LEU A 137 -0.79 7.54 3.00
N THR A 138 -0.37 8.80 2.93
CA THR A 138 -0.42 9.72 4.09
C THR A 138 -1.31 10.94 3.88
N GLY A 139 -1.83 11.13 2.67
CA GLY A 139 -2.70 12.24 2.30
C GLY A 139 -4.08 11.82 1.82
N GLY A 140 -4.75 12.75 1.13
CA GLY A 140 -6.03 12.57 0.48
C GLY A 140 -7.21 12.46 1.43
N LEU A 141 -8.26 11.77 1.00
CA LEU A 141 -9.53 11.64 1.73
C LEU A 141 -9.39 10.93 3.08
N TYR A 142 -8.43 10.01 3.22
CA TYR A 142 -8.28 9.23 4.45
C TYR A 142 -7.70 10.04 5.62
N PHE A 143 -6.94 11.10 5.31
CA PHE A 143 -6.24 11.91 6.31
C PHE A 143 -6.65 13.38 6.31
N GLY A 144 -7.32 13.85 5.26
CA GLY A 144 -7.75 15.23 5.13
C GLY A 144 -8.72 15.67 6.23
N ARG A 145 -8.68 16.94 6.56
CA ARG A 145 -9.57 17.57 7.55
C ARG A 145 -10.12 18.86 6.97
N PRO A 146 -11.36 19.28 7.29
CA PRO A 146 -12.30 18.61 8.18
C PRO A 146 -12.91 17.35 7.57
N GLN A 147 -13.34 16.41 8.42
CA GLN A 147 -14.17 15.26 8.03
C GLN A 147 -15.17 14.95 9.15
N GLY A 148 -16.37 14.55 8.80
CA GLY A 148 -17.41 14.29 9.80
C GLY A 148 -18.84 14.42 9.27
N ARG A 149 -19.73 14.73 10.19
CA ARG A 149 -21.16 14.98 9.91
C ARG A 149 -21.61 16.32 10.50
N SER A 150 -22.66 16.89 9.92
CA SER A 150 -23.38 18.01 10.50
C SER A 150 -24.03 17.63 11.84
N GLU A 151 -24.38 18.62 12.65
CA GLU A 151 -25.01 18.40 13.97
C GLU A 151 -26.32 17.62 13.89
N ASP A 152 -27.12 17.83 12.83
CA ASP A 152 -28.35 17.09 12.55
C ASP A 152 -28.14 15.70 11.90
N GLY A 153 -26.87 15.35 11.61
CA GLY A 153 -26.50 14.07 11.00
C GLY A 153 -26.85 13.91 9.52
N ASN A 154 -27.46 14.91 8.89
CA ASN A 154 -27.98 14.81 7.52
C ASN A 154 -26.92 15.08 6.43
N ILE A 155 -25.80 15.70 6.78
CA ILE A 155 -24.71 16.00 5.87
C ILE A 155 -23.43 15.30 6.38
N ALA A 156 -22.75 14.54 5.50
CA ALA A 156 -21.43 13.99 5.77
C ALA A 156 -20.43 14.57 4.78
N TYR A 157 -19.19 14.80 5.23
CA TYR A 157 -18.14 15.37 4.40
C TYR A 157 -16.78 14.81 4.75
N ASP A 158 -15.96 14.59 3.71
CA ASP A 158 -14.56 14.23 3.79
C ASP A 158 -13.77 15.17 2.89
N THR A 159 -12.60 15.61 3.36
CA THR A 159 -11.76 16.57 2.63
C THR A 159 -10.59 15.87 1.99
N CYS A 160 -10.42 16.01 0.67
CA CYS A 160 -9.24 15.56 -0.04
C CYS A 160 -8.19 16.69 -0.07
N ILE A 161 -7.04 16.47 0.58
CA ILE A 161 -5.94 17.45 0.63
C ILE A 161 -4.64 16.76 0.28
N TYR A 162 -3.84 17.41 -0.56
CA TYR A 162 -2.46 17.05 -0.87
C TYR A 162 -1.59 18.30 -0.90
N SER A 163 -0.43 18.24 -0.26
CA SER A 163 0.62 19.23 -0.40
C SER A 163 1.54 18.89 -1.58
N ARG A 164 2.26 19.89 -2.06
CA ARG A 164 3.29 19.71 -3.08
C ARG A 164 4.35 18.69 -2.65
N GLU A 165 4.80 18.76 -1.40
CA GLU A 165 5.85 17.89 -0.87
C GLU A 165 5.42 16.42 -0.83
N GLU A 166 4.16 16.14 -0.47
CA GLU A 166 3.60 14.79 -0.50
C GLU A 166 3.58 14.21 -1.90
N ILE A 167 3.23 15.03 -2.89
CA ILE A 167 3.18 14.59 -4.29
C ILE A 167 4.60 14.40 -4.86
N VAL A 168 5.51 15.36 -4.63
CA VAL A 168 6.88 15.28 -5.14
C VAL A 168 7.57 13.99 -4.73
N ARG A 169 7.57 13.66 -3.44
CA ARG A 169 8.29 12.49 -2.90
C ARG A 169 7.83 11.17 -3.52
N ILE A 170 6.51 11.02 -3.76
CA ILE A 170 6.01 9.76 -4.29
C ILE A 170 6.14 9.68 -5.81
N VAL A 171 6.00 10.80 -6.52
CA VAL A 171 6.22 10.85 -7.96
C VAL A 171 7.70 10.59 -8.28
N GLN A 172 8.64 11.22 -7.55
CA GLN A 172 10.07 10.92 -7.70
C GLN A 172 10.36 9.44 -7.50
N LEU A 173 9.81 8.83 -6.44
CA LEU A 173 9.95 7.40 -6.20
C LEU A 173 9.45 6.56 -7.39
N ALA A 174 8.32 6.94 -8.00
CA ALA A 174 7.79 6.24 -9.17
C ALA A 174 8.74 6.30 -10.37
N TYR A 175 9.36 7.45 -10.63
CA TYR A 175 10.35 7.58 -11.69
C TYR A 175 11.62 6.77 -11.40
N GLU A 176 12.09 6.75 -10.16
CA GLU A 176 13.23 5.92 -9.75
C GLU A 176 12.97 4.42 -9.96
N TYR A 177 11.74 3.96 -9.69
CA TYR A 177 11.33 2.59 -10.00
C TYR A 177 11.23 2.35 -11.50
N ALA A 178 10.68 3.27 -12.26
CA ALA A 178 10.57 3.16 -13.73
C ALA A 178 11.95 3.07 -14.40
N MET A 179 12.94 3.83 -13.91
CA MET A 179 14.32 3.76 -14.40
C MET A 179 14.95 2.36 -14.25
N LYS A 180 14.51 1.59 -13.27
CA LYS A 180 14.97 0.20 -13.02
C LYS A 180 14.11 -0.85 -13.75
N ARG A 181 13.05 -0.41 -14.46
CA ARG A 181 12.09 -1.26 -15.17
C ARG A 181 12.02 -0.89 -16.64
N ARG A 182 10.82 -0.81 -17.22
CA ARG A 182 10.62 -0.55 -18.66
C ARG A 182 10.56 0.93 -19.04
N LYS A 183 10.90 1.82 -18.09
CA LYS A 183 10.96 3.27 -18.29
C LYS A 183 9.63 3.89 -18.74
N LYS A 184 8.55 3.48 -18.10
CA LYS A 184 7.23 4.08 -18.30
C LYS A 184 6.55 4.36 -16.98
N VAL A 185 6.08 5.60 -16.80
CA VAL A 185 5.22 6.02 -15.68
C VAL A 185 3.84 6.38 -16.22
N THR A 186 2.82 5.75 -15.64
CA THR A 186 1.42 6.14 -15.87
C THR A 186 0.91 6.83 -14.60
N MET A 187 0.74 8.14 -14.68
CA MET A 187 0.10 8.94 -13.62
C MET A 187 -1.42 8.82 -13.75
N VAL A 188 -2.08 8.35 -12.69
CA VAL A 188 -3.53 8.16 -12.64
C VAL A 188 -4.17 9.21 -11.74
N ASP A 189 -5.11 9.97 -12.29
CA ASP A 189 -5.73 11.11 -11.65
C ASP A 189 -7.21 11.30 -12.04
N LYS A 190 -7.84 12.37 -11.57
CA LYS A 190 -9.14 12.87 -12.02
C LYS A 190 -9.09 14.39 -12.30
N ALA A 191 -8.06 14.83 -13.02
CA ALA A 191 -7.75 16.23 -13.21
C ALA A 191 -8.85 17.05 -13.94
N ASN A 192 -9.71 16.38 -14.70
CA ASN A 192 -10.89 17.02 -15.32
C ASN A 192 -11.91 17.53 -14.27
N ILE A 193 -11.88 17.01 -13.04
CA ILE A 193 -12.81 17.38 -11.96
C ILE A 193 -12.07 17.99 -10.76
N LEU A 194 -11.06 17.26 -10.22
CA LEU A 194 -10.48 17.57 -8.92
C LEU A 194 -9.29 18.54 -9.00
N ALA A 195 -9.30 19.56 -8.12
CA ALA A 195 -8.18 20.47 -7.98
C ALA A 195 -6.90 19.78 -7.50
N THR A 196 -7.02 18.83 -6.56
CA THR A 196 -5.90 18.01 -6.09
C THR A 196 -5.26 17.25 -7.25
N SER A 197 -6.05 16.61 -8.10
CA SER A 197 -5.55 15.88 -9.27
C SER A 197 -4.86 16.78 -10.31
N ARG A 198 -5.31 18.04 -10.45
CA ARG A 198 -4.59 19.01 -11.30
C ARG A 198 -3.21 19.33 -10.75
N LEU A 199 -3.08 19.55 -9.44
CA LEU A 199 -1.78 19.74 -8.79
C LEU A 199 -0.87 18.51 -8.95
N TRP A 200 -1.41 17.30 -8.82
CA TRP A 200 -0.66 16.08 -9.08
C TRP A 200 -0.11 16.02 -10.51
N ARG A 201 -0.93 16.39 -11.49
CA ARG A 201 -0.54 16.40 -12.91
C ARG A 201 0.56 17.44 -13.20
N GLU A 202 0.41 18.65 -12.66
CA GLU A 202 1.38 19.73 -12.78
C GLU A 202 2.74 19.31 -12.24
N ILE A 203 2.79 18.78 -11.01
CA ILE A 203 4.03 18.32 -10.38
C ILE A 203 4.64 17.14 -11.13
N THR A 204 3.81 16.20 -11.60
CA THR A 204 4.32 15.07 -12.39
C THR A 204 4.95 15.54 -13.70
N GLN A 205 4.39 16.55 -14.36
CA GLN A 205 4.98 17.14 -15.57
C GLN A 205 6.32 17.82 -15.29
N GLU A 206 6.45 18.51 -14.16
CA GLU A 206 7.72 19.12 -13.75
C GLU A 206 8.79 18.03 -13.55
N ILE A 207 8.49 16.98 -12.77
CA ILE A 207 9.42 15.89 -12.47
C ILE A 207 9.76 15.10 -13.75
N ALA A 208 8.79 14.88 -14.64
CA ALA A 208 9.01 14.19 -15.91
C ALA A 208 10.14 14.82 -16.74
N SER A 209 10.31 16.15 -16.66
CA SER A 209 11.37 16.86 -17.37
C SER A 209 12.79 16.50 -16.89
N GLU A 210 12.92 15.99 -15.67
CA GLU A 210 14.17 15.51 -15.08
C GLU A 210 14.51 14.07 -15.51
N TYR A 211 13.53 13.33 -16.07
CA TYR A 211 13.66 11.94 -16.51
C TYR A 211 13.32 11.76 -18.00
N PRO A 212 14.05 12.38 -18.92
CA PRO A 212 13.71 12.37 -20.35
C PRO A 212 13.69 10.97 -21.01
N GLU A 213 14.28 9.99 -20.34
CA GLU A 213 14.28 8.58 -20.79
C GLU A 213 12.99 7.82 -20.41
N VAL A 214 12.14 8.40 -19.56
CA VAL A 214 10.93 7.75 -19.06
C VAL A 214 9.72 8.28 -19.82
N GLU A 215 8.98 7.38 -20.47
CA GLU A 215 7.68 7.71 -21.06
C GLU A 215 6.69 8.06 -19.95
N THR A 216 6.07 9.22 -20.01
CA THR A 216 5.06 9.66 -19.06
C THR A 216 3.68 9.69 -19.72
N GLU A 217 2.76 8.92 -19.17
CA GLU A 217 1.36 8.85 -19.61
C GLU A 217 0.44 9.36 -18.49
N PHE A 218 -0.61 10.10 -18.86
CA PHE A 218 -1.64 10.56 -17.92
C PHE A 218 -2.98 9.91 -18.25
N LEU A 219 -3.58 9.24 -17.28
CA LEU A 219 -4.89 8.64 -17.41
C LEU A 219 -5.84 9.15 -16.32
N PHE A 220 -7.10 9.37 -16.69
CA PHE A 220 -8.15 9.49 -15.69
C PHE A 220 -8.39 8.11 -15.05
N VAL A 221 -8.72 8.09 -13.77
CA VAL A 221 -8.86 6.85 -12.99
C VAL A 221 -9.86 5.88 -13.59
N ASP A 222 -10.97 6.37 -14.12
CA ASP A 222 -11.97 5.55 -14.81
C ASP A 222 -11.44 4.88 -16.09
N ASN A 223 -10.60 5.60 -16.85
CA ASN A 223 -9.90 5.01 -17.99
C ASN A 223 -8.80 4.03 -17.57
N ALA A 224 -8.06 4.34 -16.50
CA ALA A 224 -7.04 3.45 -15.96
C ALA A 224 -7.65 2.12 -15.51
N ALA A 225 -8.77 2.14 -14.79
CA ALA A 225 -9.51 0.95 -14.37
C ALA A 225 -9.90 0.07 -15.58
N MET A 226 -10.52 0.65 -16.60
CA MET A 226 -10.84 -0.09 -17.84
C MET A 226 -9.58 -0.69 -18.49
N ARG A 227 -8.51 0.07 -18.62
CA ARG A 227 -7.27 -0.37 -19.26
C ARG A 227 -6.52 -1.45 -18.47
N MET A 228 -6.59 -1.44 -17.15
CA MET A 228 -6.01 -2.50 -16.32
C MET A 228 -6.62 -3.86 -16.65
N ILE A 229 -7.92 -3.91 -16.92
CA ILE A 229 -8.61 -5.15 -17.32
C ILE A 229 -8.37 -5.50 -18.79
N GLN A 230 -8.36 -4.50 -19.68
CA GLN A 230 -8.30 -4.73 -21.13
C GLN A 230 -6.89 -4.99 -21.65
N CYS A 231 -5.89 -4.31 -21.11
CA CYS A 231 -4.51 -4.35 -21.57
C CYS A 231 -3.50 -4.11 -20.43
N PRO A 232 -3.47 -4.97 -19.38
CA PRO A 232 -2.59 -4.79 -18.21
C PRO A 232 -1.11 -4.70 -18.58
N LYS A 233 -0.69 -5.33 -19.66
CA LYS A 233 0.69 -5.31 -20.18
C LYS A 233 1.15 -3.93 -20.66
N SER A 234 0.24 -2.98 -20.84
CA SER A 234 0.57 -1.61 -21.25
C SER A 234 1.12 -0.74 -20.12
N PHE A 235 0.96 -1.20 -18.87
CA PHE A 235 1.47 -0.51 -17.69
C PHE A 235 2.85 -1.03 -17.30
N ASP A 236 3.69 -0.16 -16.72
CA ASP A 236 4.97 -0.49 -16.10
C ASP A 236 5.02 -0.02 -14.65
N VAL A 237 5.00 1.29 -14.43
CA VAL A 237 4.84 1.86 -13.10
C VAL A 237 3.61 2.79 -13.12
N VAL A 238 2.65 2.48 -12.26
CA VAL A 238 1.47 3.32 -12.03
C VAL A 238 1.69 4.10 -10.75
N VAL A 239 1.50 5.41 -10.78
CA VAL A 239 1.52 6.26 -9.58
C VAL A 239 0.19 6.99 -9.44
N THR A 240 -0.34 7.02 -8.20
CA THR A 240 -1.63 7.62 -7.94
C THR A 240 -1.83 8.00 -6.48
N GLU A 241 -2.86 8.79 -6.23
CA GLU A 241 -3.28 9.20 -4.90
C GLU A 241 -3.85 8.01 -4.09
N ASN A 242 -4.10 8.25 -2.81
CA ASN A 242 -4.40 7.22 -1.82
C ASN A 242 -5.65 6.38 -2.18
N MET A 243 -6.80 7.02 -2.35
CA MET A 243 -8.07 6.29 -2.59
C MET A 243 -8.09 5.60 -3.96
N PHE A 244 -7.59 6.26 -5.01
CA PHE A 244 -7.53 5.63 -6.34
C PHE A 244 -6.58 4.45 -6.35
N GLY A 245 -5.45 4.56 -5.65
CA GLY A 245 -4.48 3.47 -5.51
C GLY A 245 -5.05 2.28 -4.77
N ASP A 246 -5.89 2.51 -3.76
CA ASP A 246 -6.58 1.45 -3.03
C ASP A 246 -7.47 0.63 -3.97
N ILE A 247 -8.37 1.31 -4.68
CA ILE A 247 -9.34 0.67 -5.58
C ILE A 247 -8.63 -0.05 -6.74
N LEU A 248 -7.69 0.63 -7.40
CA LEU A 248 -7.01 0.08 -8.58
C LEU A 248 -6.12 -1.13 -8.25
N THR A 249 -5.53 -1.19 -7.06
CA THR A 249 -4.70 -2.34 -6.69
C THR A 249 -5.54 -3.56 -6.35
N ASP A 250 -6.73 -3.39 -5.81
CA ASP A 250 -7.67 -4.48 -5.59
C ASP A 250 -8.22 -5.01 -6.91
N GLU A 251 -8.54 -4.12 -7.86
CA GLU A 251 -8.85 -4.51 -9.23
C GLU A 251 -7.69 -5.28 -9.87
N GLY A 252 -6.45 -4.82 -9.66
CA GLY A 252 -5.24 -5.49 -10.11
C GLY A 252 -5.07 -6.91 -9.58
N SER A 253 -5.59 -7.20 -8.37
CA SER A 253 -5.56 -8.54 -7.79
C SER A 253 -6.33 -9.56 -8.60
N VAL A 254 -7.39 -9.14 -9.27
CA VAL A 254 -8.21 -9.98 -10.16
C VAL A 254 -7.40 -10.47 -11.36
N ILE A 255 -6.45 -9.64 -11.84
CA ILE A 255 -5.57 -10.00 -12.96
C ILE A 255 -4.71 -11.20 -12.60
N THR A 256 -4.16 -11.24 -11.38
CA THR A 256 -3.27 -12.31 -10.93
C THR A 256 -4.00 -13.62 -10.61
N GLY A 257 -5.31 -13.55 -10.46
CA GLY A 257 -6.16 -14.71 -10.12
C GLY A 257 -6.12 -15.13 -8.65
N SER A 258 -5.42 -14.38 -7.79
CA SER A 258 -5.39 -14.65 -6.36
C SER A 258 -4.99 -13.39 -5.58
N LEU A 259 -5.88 -12.92 -4.74
CA LEU A 259 -5.61 -11.82 -3.79
C LEU A 259 -4.46 -12.18 -2.83
N GLY A 260 -4.43 -13.42 -2.35
CA GLY A 260 -3.42 -13.88 -1.38
C GLY A 260 -1.99 -14.03 -1.92
N THR A 261 -1.76 -13.86 -3.22
CA THR A 261 -0.41 -13.93 -3.81
C THR A 261 0.23 -12.56 -4.03
N LEU A 262 -0.47 -11.48 -3.73
CA LEU A 262 0.05 -10.13 -3.93
C LEU A 262 0.79 -9.63 -2.69
N PRO A 263 2.07 -9.27 -2.84
CA PRO A 263 2.81 -8.60 -1.77
C PRO A 263 2.50 -7.10 -1.73
N SER A 264 2.69 -6.52 -0.56
CA SER A 264 2.60 -5.09 -0.33
C SER A 264 3.80 -4.62 0.50
N ALA A 265 4.39 -3.51 0.14
CA ALA A 265 5.42 -2.85 0.93
C ALA A 265 5.07 -1.39 1.14
N SER A 266 5.00 -0.98 2.40
CA SER A 266 4.82 0.42 2.78
C SER A 266 6.18 1.03 3.11
N ILE A 267 6.64 1.96 2.29
CA ILE A 267 7.97 2.58 2.37
C ILE A 267 7.90 3.85 3.17
N GLY A 268 8.79 3.97 4.15
CA GLY A 268 8.94 5.13 5.01
C GLY A 268 10.32 5.78 4.92
N LEU A 269 10.49 6.87 5.65
CA LEU A 269 11.76 7.59 5.73
C LEU A 269 12.81 6.84 6.57
N HIS A 270 12.39 6.02 7.53
CA HIS A 270 13.26 5.36 8.51
C HIS A 270 13.20 3.84 8.41
N THR A 271 12.01 3.29 8.32
CA THR A 271 11.79 1.84 8.19
C THR A 271 10.69 1.57 7.17
N SER A 272 10.58 0.33 6.75
CA SER A 272 9.55 -0.11 5.81
C SER A 272 8.77 -1.28 6.39
N VAL A 273 7.49 -1.36 6.04
CA VAL A 273 6.58 -2.42 6.47
C VAL A 273 6.30 -3.33 5.27
N PHE A 274 6.48 -4.63 5.47
CA PHE A 274 6.19 -5.67 4.48
C PHE A 274 5.01 -6.49 4.97
N GLU A 275 3.99 -6.60 4.13
CA GLU A 275 2.69 -7.17 4.50
C GLU A 275 2.07 -7.90 3.31
N PRO A 276 1.13 -8.86 3.52
CA PRO A 276 0.22 -9.27 2.45
C PRO A 276 -0.70 -8.10 2.09
N ILE A 277 -1.25 -8.11 0.87
CA ILE A 277 -2.12 -7.00 0.41
C ILE A 277 -3.40 -6.91 1.24
N HIS A 278 -3.92 -8.05 1.68
CA HIS A 278 -5.08 -8.20 2.56
C HIS A 278 -4.87 -9.32 3.58
N GLY A 279 -5.65 -9.21 4.69
CA GLY A 279 -5.77 -10.22 5.71
C GLY A 279 -7.09 -10.98 5.63
#